data_a9d0347e2ea14dc5c24af0b7258d2d6e
#
_entry.id   a9d0347e2ea14dc5c24af0b7258d2d6e
#
_cell.length_a   1.000
_cell.length_b   1.000
_cell.length_c   1.000
_cell.angle_alpha   90.00
_cell.angle_beta   90.00
_cell.angle_gamma   90.00
#
_symmetry.space_group_name_H-M   'P 1'
#
loop_
_entity.id
_entity.type
_entity.pdbx_description
1 polymer ?
#
loop_
_entity_poly.entity_id
_entity_poly.type
_entity_poly.pdbx_seq_one_letter_code
_entity_poly.pdbx_strand_id
1 'polypeptide(L)'
;DLVRNYMLMGCSMAEQNALYADYWLPMERVLGSLSFDAFLHDWMVVTLKRPVSKNRYMYSEFKRFAADSSLPRMERTRGLLENMLEYAGYYAAIKGNASAGSGDANVDRRLASFQTLDSTVTDPMLLYMFAAWKHERITRDGLRRMLADLESYLFRRMICSVSSNGLNKLVPSLIAKLESAEDDP
;
A
#
# COMPACT_ATOMS: atom_id res chain seq x y z
N ASP A 1 -14.85 8.31 -3.09
CA ASP A 1 -16.26 7.93 -2.87
C ASP A 1 -16.76 6.75 -3.71
N LEU A 2 -16.30 6.54 -4.95
CA LEU A 2 -16.75 5.44 -5.81
C LEU A 2 -16.42 4.06 -5.21
N VAL A 3 -15.24 3.91 -4.64
CA VAL A 3 -14.81 2.66 -3.99
C VAL A 3 -15.66 2.36 -2.78
N ARG A 4 -15.87 3.34 -1.89
CA ARG A 4 -16.76 3.21 -0.73
C ARG A 4 -18.15 2.77 -1.12
N ASN A 5 -18.74 3.48 -2.07
CA ASN A 5 -20.10 3.18 -2.55
C ASN A 5 -20.18 1.76 -3.12
N TYR A 6 -19.18 1.31 -3.87
CA TYR A 6 -19.12 -0.05 -4.39
C TYR A 6 -19.02 -1.10 -3.28
N MET A 7 -18.18 -0.87 -2.27
CA MET A 7 -17.96 -1.80 -1.15
C MET A 7 -19.24 -1.95 -0.31
N LEU A 8 -19.95 -0.84 -0.06
CA LEU A 8 -21.15 -0.83 0.78
C LEU A 8 -22.44 -1.16 0.00
N MET A 9 -22.40 -1.13 -1.34
CA MET A 9 -23.58 -1.40 -2.18
C MET A 9 -24.09 -2.83 -1.95
N GLY A 10 -25.41 -2.97 -1.74
CA GLY A 10 -26.08 -4.25 -1.57
C GLY A 10 -26.00 -4.84 -0.14
N CYS A 11 -25.41 -4.11 0.81
CA CYS A 11 -25.53 -4.38 2.23
C CYS A 11 -26.79 -3.73 2.81
N SER A 12 -27.36 -4.29 3.88
CA SER A 12 -28.43 -3.64 4.63
C SER A 12 -27.94 -2.33 5.26
N MET A 13 -28.84 -1.42 5.65
CA MET A 13 -28.45 -0.15 6.28
C MET A 13 -27.62 -0.36 7.56
N ALA A 14 -27.96 -1.37 8.37
CA ALA A 14 -27.23 -1.70 9.59
C ALA A 14 -25.80 -2.16 9.27
N GLU A 15 -25.64 -3.03 8.27
CA GLU A 15 -24.33 -3.51 7.82
C GLU A 15 -23.49 -2.39 7.21
N GLN A 16 -24.09 -1.52 6.40
CA GLN A 16 -23.39 -0.35 5.85
C GLN A 16 -22.85 0.55 6.95
N ASN A 17 -23.67 0.85 7.96
CA ASN A 17 -23.27 1.69 9.09
C ASN A 17 -22.14 1.03 9.89
N ALA A 18 -22.21 -0.28 10.14
CA ALA A 18 -21.15 -1.00 10.84
C ALA A 18 -19.85 -0.99 10.05
N LEU A 19 -19.87 -1.37 8.76
CA LEU A 19 -18.68 -1.37 7.91
C LEU A 19 -18.06 0.02 7.77
N TYR A 20 -18.90 1.05 7.69
CA TYR A 20 -18.42 2.44 7.63
C TYR A 20 -17.74 2.85 8.95
N ALA A 21 -18.40 2.59 10.08
CA ALA A 21 -17.88 2.99 11.40
C ALA A 21 -16.63 2.20 11.80
N ASP A 22 -16.60 0.89 11.51
CA ASP A 22 -15.54 0.00 11.99
C ASP A 22 -14.28 0.06 11.08
N TYR A 23 -14.44 0.32 9.78
CA TYR A 23 -13.33 0.25 8.83
C TYR A 23 -13.10 1.55 8.04
N TRP A 24 -14.16 2.08 7.40
CA TRP A 24 -13.98 3.19 6.47
C TRP A 24 -13.59 4.49 7.18
N LEU A 25 -14.33 4.85 8.22
CA LEU A 25 -14.05 6.06 9.00
C LEU A 25 -12.68 6.04 9.71
N PRO A 26 -12.24 4.92 10.34
CA PRO A 26 -10.86 4.79 10.82
C PRO A 26 -9.82 4.94 9.71
N MET A 27 -10.06 4.39 8.52
CA MET A 27 -9.15 4.53 7.38
C MET A 27 -9.04 5.98 6.90
N GLU A 28 -10.17 6.70 6.78
CA GLU A 28 -10.16 8.14 6.47
C GLU A 28 -9.39 8.95 7.53
N ARG A 29 -9.56 8.62 8.80
CA ARG A 29 -8.85 9.29 9.92
C ARG A 29 -7.35 9.05 9.87
N VAL A 30 -6.91 7.83 9.61
CA VAL A 30 -5.49 7.49 9.57
C VAL A 30 -4.80 8.06 8.35
N LEU A 31 -5.48 8.11 7.21
CA LEU A 31 -4.96 8.77 6.01
C LEU A 31 -4.93 10.29 6.16
N GLY A 32 -5.91 10.89 6.85
CA GLY A 32 -5.96 12.32 7.09
C GLY A 32 -5.97 13.14 5.79
N SER A 33 -4.92 13.93 5.56
CA SER A 33 -4.75 14.74 4.35
C SER A 33 -4.14 14.00 3.15
N LEU A 34 -3.75 12.72 3.32
CA LEU A 34 -3.17 11.93 2.25
C LEU A 34 -4.24 11.56 1.20
N SER A 35 -3.83 11.49 -0.05
CA SER A 35 -4.73 11.11 -1.14
C SER A 35 -5.14 9.64 -1.03
N PHE A 36 -6.45 9.40 -0.90
CA PHE A 36 -7.01 8.05 -0.95
C PHE A 36 -6.72 7.35 -2.28
N ASP A 37 -6.78 8.06 -3.39
CA ASP A 37 -6.51 7.48 -4.72
C ASP A 37 -5.05 7.04 -4.86
N ALA A 38 -4.09 7.81 -4.29
CA ALA A 38 -2.69 7.41 -4.26
C ALA A 38 -2.48 6.17 -3.38
N PHE A 39 -3.06 6.15 -2.19
CA PHE A 39 -3.06 4.98 -1.32
C PHE A 39 -3.66 3.75 -2.03
N LEU A 40 -4.85 3.89 -2.61
CA LEU A 40 -5.55 2.80 -3.30
C LEU A 40 -4.70 2.23 -4.44
N HIS A 41 -4.07 3.10 -5.25
CA HIS A 41 -3.17 2.69 -6.30
C HIS A 41 -2.02 1.82 -5.76
N ASP A 42 -1.33 2.31 -4.73
CA ASP A 42 -0.13 1.66 -4.20
C ASP A 42 -0.49 0.34 -3.50
N TRP A 43 -1.62 0.31 -2.76
CA TRP A 43 -2.17 -0.89 -2.19
C TRP A 43 -2.54 -1.92 -3.28
N MET A 44 -3.18 -1.51 -4.38
CA MET A 44 -3.50 -2.41 -5.49
C MET A 44 -2.26 -2.96 -6.18
N VAL A 45 -1.20 -2.16 -6.33
CA VAL A 45 0.08 -2.62 -6.90
C VAL A 45 0.70 -3.72 -6.03
N VAL A 46 0.68 -3.54 -4.70
CA VAL A 46 1.19 -4.54 -3.74
C VAL A 46 0.34 -5.81 -3.78
N THR A 47 -0.98 -5.67 -3.77
CA THR A 47 -1.92 -6.79 -3.72
C THR A 47 -1.93 -7.59 -5.03
N LEU A 48 -1.92 -6.91 -6.18
CA LEU A 48 -1.99 -7.55 -7.50
C LEU A 48 -0.63 -7.92 -8.09
N LYS A 49 0.47 -7.40 -7.53
CA LYS A 49 1.87 -7.66 -7.96
C LYS A 49 2.11 -7.38 -9.45
N ARG A 50 1.37 -6.42 -9.99
CA ARG A 50 1.45 -5.97 -11.38
C ARG A 50 1.22 -4.48 -11.49
N PRO A 51 1.63 -3.84 -12.59
CA PRO A 51 1.31 -2.44 -12.83
C PRO A 51 -0.20 -2.19 -12.80
N VAL A 52 -0.60 -1.13 -12.11
CA VAL A 52 -1.97 -0.63 -12.01
C VAL A 52 -2.03 0.76 -12.64
N SER A 53 -3.09 1.05 -13.37
CA SER A 53 -3.30 2.36 -13.99
C SER A 53 -3.69 3.42 -12.93
N LYS A 54 -3.01 4.57 -12.92
CA LYS A 54 -3.37 5.72 -12.03
C LYS A 54 -4.57 6.55 -12.54
N ASN A 55 -5.17 6.19 -13.65
CA ASN A 55 -6.23 6.95 -14.30
C ASN A 55 -7.63 6.39 -13.99
N ARG A 56 -8.63 6.85 -14.76
CA ARG A 56 -10.04 6.42 -14.67
C ARG A 56 -10.26 4.89 -14.69
N TYR A 57 -9.28 4.11 -15.13
CA TYR A 57 -9.39 2.65 -15.17
C TYR A 57 -9.08 1.99 -13.80
N MET A 58 -8.44 2.70 -12.86
CA MET A 58 -8.12 2.17 -11.53
C MET A 58 -9.38 1.66 -10.81
N TYR A 59 -10.46 2.43 -10.83
CA TYR A 59 -11.72 2.00 -10.23
C TYR A 59 -12.29 0.74 -10.88
N SER A 60 -12.20 0.63 -12.20
CA SER A 60 -12.67 -0.56 -12.93
C SER A 60 -11.81 -1.80 -12.60
N GLU A 61 -10.50 -1.61 -12.43
CA GLU A 61 -9.59 -2.67 -11.97
C GLU A 61 -9.90 -3.10 -10.54
N PHE A 62 -10.12 -2.12 -9.65
CA PHE A 62 -10.53 -2.40 -8.27
C PHE A 62 -11.83 -3.21 -8.21
N LYS A 63 -12.85 -2.82 -8.97
CA LYS A 63 -14.14 -3.55 -9.03
C LYS A 63 -13.95 -5.00 -9.47
N ARG A 64 -13.15 -5.23 -10.51
CA ARG A 64 -12.87 -6.57 -11.01
C ARG A 64 -12.16 -7.41 -9.96
N PHE A 65 -11.13 -6.87 -9.31
CA PHE A 65 -10.43 -7.53 -8.22
C PHE A 65 -11.36 -7.83 -7.04
N ALA A 66 -12.12 -6.85 -6.59
CA ALA A 66 -13.05 -7.01 -5.47
C ALA A 66 -14.22 -7.95 -5.75
N ALA A 67 -14.55 -8.21 -7.03
CA ALA A 67 -15.56 -9.18 -7.43
C ALA A 67 -15.02 -10.62 -7.54
N ASP A 68 -13.70 -10.78 -7.71
CA ASP A 68 -13.03 -12.05 -7.95
C ASP A 68 -12.75 -12.78 -6.64
N SER A 69 -13.79 -13.47 -6.11
CA SER A 69 -13.67 -14.31 -4.92
C SER A 69 -14.88 -15.24 -4.82
N SER A 70 -14.66 -16.46 -4.36
CA SER A 70 -15.70 -17.43 -4.06
C SER A 70 -16.40 -17.19 -2.71
N LEU A 71 -15.89 -16.26 -1.90
CA LEU A 71 -16.47 -15.94 -0.59
C LEU A 71 -17.80 -15.19 -0.72
N PRO A 72 -18.72 -15.37 0.25
CA PRO A 72 -19.92 -14.55 0.37
C PRO A 72 -19.56 -13.06 0.37
N ARG A 73 -20.40 -12.25 -0.27
CA ARG A 73 -20.11 -10.82 -0.48
C ARG A 73 -19.72 -10.07 0.79
N MET A 74 -20.46 -10.31 1.88
CA MET A 74 -20.23 -9.61 3.15
C MET A 74 -18.85 -9.96 3.75
N GLU A 75 -18.48 -11.24 3.76
CA GLU A 75 -17.20 -11.69 4.28
C GLU A 75 -16.05 -11.13 3.45
N ARG A 76 -16.18 -11.17 2.13
CA ARG A 76 -15.22 -10.58 1.20
C ARG A 76 -15.08 -9.09 1.41
N THR A 77 -16.18 -8.35 1.50
CA THR A 77 -16.17 -6.89 1.74
C THR A 77 -15.49 -6.57 3.06
N ARG A 78 -15.80 -7.29 4.13
CA ARG A 78 -15.14 -7.10 5.42
C ARG A 78 -13.66 -7.37 5.35
N GLY A 79 -13.23 -8.51 4.81
CA GLY A 79 -11.81 -8.85 4.67
C GLY A 79 -11.03 -7.84 3.84
N LEU A 80 -11.62 -7.32 2.75
CA LEU A 80 -10.99 -6.26 1.97
C LEU A 80 -10.85 -4.96 2.76
N LEU A 81 -11.89 -4.55 3.49
CA LEU A 81 -11.84 -3.33 4.30
C LEU A 81 -10.87 -3.45 5.47
N GLU A 82 -10.78 -4.61 6.11
CA GLU A 82 -9.78 -4.91 7.16
C GLU A 82 -8.37 -4.75 6.62
N ASN A 83 -8.09 -5.40 5.49
CA ASN A 83 -6.77 -5.32 4.85
C ASN A 83 -6.45 -3.89 4.40
N MET A 84 -7.41 -3.19 3.79
CA MET A 84 -7.21 -1.80 3.38
C MET A 84 -6.95 -0.89 4.59
N LEU A 85 -7.65 -1.06 5.70
CA LEU A 85 -7.42 -0.27 6.92
C LEU A 85 -6.03 -0.52 7.50
N GLU A 86 -5.59 -1.76 7.56
CA GLU A 86 -4.25 -2.13 7.99
C GLU A 86 -3.17 -1.45 7.13
N TYR A 87 -3.29 -1.59 5.81
CA TYR A 87 -2.35 -1.00 4.86
C TYR A 87 -2.42 0.54 4.83
N ALA A 88 -3.58 1.13 5.11
CA ALA A 88 -3.69 2.59 5.26
C ALA A 88 -2.85 3.10 6.45
N GLY A 89 -2.81 2.34 7.55
CA GLY A 89 -1.91 2.62 8.68
C GLY A 89 -0.44 2.58 8.26
N TYR A 90 -0.04 1.56 7.51
CA TYR A 90 1.32 1.45 6.98
C TYR A 90 1.66 2.58 6.01
N TYR A 91 0.75 2.91 5.12
CA TYR A 91 0.91 4.00 4.16
C TYR A 91 1.05 5.35 4.85
N ALA A 92 0.24 5.62 5.87
CA ALA A 92 0.33 6.84 6.67
C ALA A 92 1.69 6.96 7.38
N ALA A 93 2.22 5.86 7.94
CA ALA A 93 3.54 5.82 8.56
C ALA A 93 4.65 6.11 7.53
N ILE A 94 4.59 5.49 6.34
CA ILE A 94 5.55 5.70 5.25
C ILE A 94 5.54 7.17 4.79
N LYS A 95 4.36 7.79 4.75
CA LYS A 95 4.19 9.19 4.35
C LYS A 95 4.50 10.20 5.47
N GLY A 96 4.94 9.74 6.63
CA GLY A 96 5.31 10.60 7.75
C GLY A 96 4.12 11.31 8.39
N ASN A 97 2.92 10.74 8.31
CA ASN A 97 1.79 11.26 9.06
C ASN A 97 2.09 11.13 10.56
N ALA A 98 2.08 12.26 11.26
CA ALA A 98 2.44 12.34 12.67
C ALA A 98 1.62 11.43 13.61
N SER A 99 0.43 11.03 13.17
CA SER A 99 -0.47 10.14 13.92
C SER A 99 -0.16 8.65 13.73
N ALA A 100 0.76 8.28 12.82
CA ALA A 100 1.02 6.90 12.42
C ALA A 100 2.52 6.65 12.25
N GLY A 101 3.28 6.66 13.35
CA GLY A 101 4.71 6.27 13.31
C GLY A 101 4.89 4.75 13.11
N SER A 102 6.08 4.35 12.66
CA SER A 102 6.42 2.93 12.52
C SER A 102 6.55 2.19 13.86
N GLY A 103 6.72 2.93 14.95
CA GLY A 103 7.12 2.42 16.27
C GLY A 103 8.64 2.24 16.44
N ASP A 104 9.42 2.65 15.45
CA ASP A 104 10.89 2.63 15.48
C ASP A 104 11.46 3.92 14.88
N ALA A 105 12.06 4.75 15.73
CA ALA A 105 12.60 6.06 15.35
C ALA A 105 13.69 5.99 14.24
N ASN A 106 14.40 4.87 14.12
CA ASN A 106 15.41 4.70 13.07
C ASN A 106 14.75 4.36 11.72
N VAL A 107 13.67 3.57 11.74
CA VAL A 107 12.85 3.31 10.56
C VAL A 107 12.18 4.60 10.11
N ASP A 108 11.55 5.34 11.04
CA ASP A 108 10.89 6.63 10.73
C ASP A 108 11.85 7.64 10.10
N ARG A 109 13.08 7.74 10.63
CA ARG A 109 14.11 8.61 10.06
C ARG A 109 14.50 8.21 8.63
N ARG A 110 14.59 6.91 8.34
CA ARG A 110 14.85 6.44 6.99
C ARG A 110 13.69 6.67 6.04
N LEU A 111 12.46 6.45 6.49
CA LEU A 111 11.28 6.74 5.69
C LEU A 111 11.20 8.23 5.34
N ALA A 112 11.57 9.11 6.27
CA ALA A 112 11.61 10.57 6.02
C ALA A 112 12.60 10.94 4.89
N SER A 113 13.72 10.21 4.70
CA SER A 113 14.64 10.49 3.59
C SER A 113 14.02 10.23 2.21
N PHE A 114 13.12 9.24 2.09
CA PHE A 114 12.41 8.99 0.83
C PHE A 114 11.46 10.12 0.43
N GLN A 115 10.90 10.84 1.40
CA GLN A 115 10.06 12.00 1.10
C GLN A 115 10.86 13.15 0.48
N THR A 116 12.15 13.28 0.86
CA THR A 116 13.07 14.26 0.27
C THR A 116 13.44 13.91 -1.19
N LEU A 117 13.44 12.62 -1.53
CA LEU A 117 13.72 12.15 -2.90
C LEU A 117 12.54 12.34 -3.86
N ASP A 118 11.37 12.75 -3.37
CA ASP A 118 10.15 13.02 -4.14
C ASP A 118 9.80 11.95 -5.20
N SER A 119 10.02 10.69 -4.85
CA SER A 119 9.81 9.56 -5.77
C SER A 119 8.61 8.71 -5.35
N THR A 120 7.41 9.09 -5.78
CA THR A 120 6.17 8.34 -5.50
C THR A 120 6.11 6.99 -6.23
N VAL A 121 6.98 6.74 -7.20
CA VAL A 121 7.00 5.48 -7.96
C VAL A 121 7.45 4.30 -7.10
N THR A 122 8.15 4.57 -6.03
CA THR A 122 8.64 3.54 -5.10
C THR A 122 7.75 3.32 -3.90
N ASP A 123 6.69 4.11 -3.73
CA ASP A 123 5.74 3.97 -2.62
C ASP A 123 5.18 2.53 -2.49
N PRO A 124 4.80 1.83 -3.58
CA PRO A 124 4.37 0.43 -3.46
C PRO A 124 5.45 -0.49 -2.89
N MET A 125 6.74 -0.27 -3.23
CA MET A 125 7.83 -1.06 -2.67
C MET A 125 8.03 -0.78 -1.18
N LEU A 126 7.97 0.49 -0.77
CA LEU A 126 8.03 0.88 0.64
C LEU A 126 6.87 0.25 1.42
N LEU A 127 5.66 0.27 0.85
CA LEU A 127 4.46 -0.31 1.45
C LEU A 127 4.60 -1.83 1.61
N TYR A 128 5.10 -2.53 0.58
CA TYR A 128 5.37 -3.97 0.64
C TYR A 128 6.39 -4.32 1.73
N MET A 129 7.55 -3.64 1.75
CA MET A 129 8.60 -3.90 2.74
C MET A 129 8.12 -3.62 4.17
N PHE A 130 7.34 -2.55 4.36
CA PHE A 130 6.79 -2.19 5.66
C PHE A 130 5.77 -3.24 6.13
N ALA A 131 4.86 -3.69 5.25
CA ALA A 131 3.92 -4.77 5.54
C ALA A 131 4.64 -6.09 5.85
N ALA A 132 5.66 -6.46 5.07
CA ALA A 132 6.46 -7.65 5.31
C ALA A 132 7.13 -7.62 6.69
N TRP A 133 7.61 -6.46 7.14
CA TRP A 133 8.14 -6.30 8.48
C TRP A 133 7.06 -6.40 9.56
N LYS A 134 5.92 -5.77 9.38
CA LYS A 134 4.80 -5.81 10.35
C LYS A 134 4.19 -7.21 10.48
N HIS A 135 4.20 -7.98 9.40
CA HIS A 135 3.79 -9.39 9.38
C HIS A 135 4.93 -10.36 9.77
N GLU A 136 6.04 -9.85 10.31
CA GLU A 136 7.19 -10.64 10.77
C GLU A 136 7.86 -11.52 9.70
N ARG A 137 7.57 -11.28 8.41
CA ARG A 137 8.22 -11.99 7.29
C ARG A 137 9.68 -11.56 7.09
N ILE A 138 10.02 -10.34 7.49
CA ILE A 138 11.39 -9.84 7.54
C ILE A 138 11.71 -9.25 8.91
N THR A 139 12.97 -9.34 9.31
CA THR A 139 13.43 -8.74 10.56
C THR A 139 13.53 -7.21 10.43
N ARG A 140 13.58 -6.51 11.57
CA ARG A 140 13.84 -5.07 11.62
C ARG A 140 15.14 -4.69 10.88
N ASP A 141 16.20 -5.46 11.09
CA ASP A 141 17.50 -5.19 10.44
C ASP A 141 17.46 -5.50 8.96
N GLY A 142 16.67 -6.50 8.54
CA GLY A 142 16.34 -6.77 7.15
C GLY A 142 15.66 -5.57 6.49
N LEU A 143 14.60 -5.05 7.11
CA LEU A 143 13.92 -3.84 6.61
C LEU A 143 14.89 -2.66 6.48
N ARG A 144 15.73 -2.41 7.50
CA ARG A 144 16.70 -1.30 7.48
C ARG A 144 17.71 -1.41 6.34
N ARG A 145 18.17 -2.63 6.03
CA ARG A 145 19.07 -2.88 4.89
C ARG A 145 18.34 -2.64 3.57
N MET A 146 17.15 -3.21 3.38
CA MET A 146 16.37 -3.03 2.16
C MET A 146 16.04 -1.56 1.91
N LEU A 147 15.68 -0.79 2.95
CA LEU A 147 15.47 0.65 2.84
C LEU A 147 16.77 1.38 2.43
N ALA A 148 17.93 1.01 3.01
CA ALA A 148 19.22 1.60 2.65
C ALA A 148 19.60 1.32 1.18
N ASP A 149 19.37 0.10 0.72
CA ASP A 149 19.65 -0.30 -0.65
C ASP A 149 18.76 0.43 -1.66
N LEU A 150 17.47 0.54 -1.35
CA LEU A 150 16.51 1.28 -2.17
C LEU A 150 16.86 2.78 -2.24
N GLU A 151 17.17 3.40 -1.10
CA GLU A 151 17.59 4.80 -1.00
C GLU A 151 18.85 5.05 -1.85
N SER A 152 19.87 4.21 -1.68
CA SER A 152 21.12 4.27 -2.44
C SER A 152 20.90 4.09 -3.96
N TYR A 153 19.98 3.19 -4.34
CA TYR A 153 19.63 2.99 -5.74
C TYR A 153 18.95 4.22 -6.34
N LEU A 154 17.98 4.81 -5.64
CA LEU A 154 17.26 6.00 -6.10
C LEU A 154 18.19 7.20 -6.19
N PHE A 155 19.05 7.40 -5.19
CA PHE A 155 20.02 8.48 -5.15
C PHE A 155 20.99 8.40 -6.34
N ARG A 156 21.53 7.22 -6.62
CA ARG A 156 22.40 7.01 -7.80
C ARG A 156 21.67 7.28 -9.11
N ARG A 157 20.41 6.86 -9.25
CA ARG A 157 19.61 7.17 -10.45
C ARG A 157 19.40 8.66 -10.61
N MET A 158 19.12 9.37 -9.53
CA MET A 158 18.94 10.82 -9.53
C MET A 158 20.22 11.55 -10.01
N ILE A 159 21.38 11.19 -9.44
CA ILE A 159 22.67 11.78 -9.85
C ILE A 159 22.96 11.50 -11.32
N CYS A 160 22.69 10.29 -11.79
CA CYS A 160 22.90 9.89 -13.18
C CYS A 160 21.80 10.37 -14.14
N SER A 161 20.83 11.16 -13.67
CA SER A 161 19.68 11.65 -14.45
C SER A 161 18.92 10.53 -15.18
N VAL A 162 18.85 9.32 -14.57
CA VAL A 162 18.15 8.18 -15.16
C VAL A 162 16.65 8.30 -14.90
N SER A 163 15.85 8.29 -15.97
CA SER A 163 14.39 8.40 -15.89
C SER A 163 13.74 7.36 -14.99
N SER A 164 12.74 7.79 -14.19
CA SER A 164 11.95 6.91 -13.32
C SER A 164 10.88 6.09 -14.06
N ASN A 165 10.66 6.33 -15.36
CA ASN A 165 9.57 5.68 -16.14
C ASN A 165 9.62 4.14 -16.10
N GLY A 166 10.82 3.53 -16.05
CA GLY A 166 10.97 2.09 -15.95
C GLY A 166 10.57 1.49 -14.59
N LEU A 167 10.57 2.30 -13.53
CA LEU A 167 10.27 1.84 -12.17
C LEU A 167 8.82 1.40 -12.00
N ASN A 168 7.89 1.99 -12.75
CA ASN A 168 6.47 1.58 -12.74
C ASN A 168 6.25 0.10 -13.11
N LYS A 169 7.15 -0.49 -13.90
CA LYS A 169 7.11 -1.91 -14.25
C LYS A 169 8.05 -2.74 -13.36
N LEU A 170 9.17 -2.16 -12.98
CA LEU A 170 10.18 -2.84 -12.17
C LEU A 170 9.68 -3.12 -10.76
N VAL A 171 9.09 -2.13 -10.09
CA VAL A 171 8.62 -2.25 -8.69
C VAL A 171 7.62 -3.40 -8.51
N PRO A 172 6.51 -3.50 -9.29
CA PRO A 172 5.60 -4.62 -9.14
C PRO A 172 6.25 -5.98 -9.44
N SER A 173 7.15 -6.03 -10.42
CA SER A 173 7.89 -7.25 -10.77
C SER A 173 8.84 -7.70 -9.65
N LEU A 174 9.47 -6.75 -8.96
CA LEU A 174 10.32 -7.06 -7.80
C LEU A 174 9.48 -7.57 -6.62
N ILE A 175 8.34 -6.96 -6.34
CA ILE A 175 7.41 -7.41 -5.30
C ILE A 175 6.99 -8.86 -5.57
N ALA A 176 6.60 -9.18 -6.81
CA ALA A 176 6.23 -10.54 -7.19
C ALA A 176 7.37 -11.55 -6.98
N LYS A 177 8.60 -11.18 -7.32
CA LYS A 177 9.78 -12.03 -7.14
C LYS A 177 10.17 -12.23 -5.68
N LEU A 178 10.09 -11.18 -4.87
CA LEU A 178 10.39 -11.26 -3.43
C LEU A 178 9.43 -12.22 -2.74
N GLU A 179 8.14 -12.13 -3.05
CA GLU A 179 7.14 -13.00 -2.46
C GLU A 179 7.28 -14.45 -2.91
N SER A 180 7.55 -14.69 -4.21
CA SER A 180 7.82 -16.06 -4.69
C SER A 180 9.09 -16.67 -4.09
N ALA A 181 10.08 -15.87 -3.70
CA ALA A 181 11.29 -16.34 -3.04
C ALA A 181 11.08 -16.63 -1.54
N GLU A 182 10.03 -16.08 -0.93
CA GLU A 182 9.63 -16.40 0.45
C GLU A 182 8.84 -17.72 0.52
N ASP A 183 8.17 -18.10 -0.58
CA ASP A 183 7.37 -19.33 -0.69
C ASP A 183 8.22 -20.57 -1.07
N ASP A 184 9.49 -20.40 -1.43
CA ASP A 184 10.41 -21.48 -1.81
C ASP A 184 11.26 -21.87 -0.58
N PRO A 185 11.05 -23.07 0.07
CA PRO A 185 11.67 -23.44 1.32
C PRO A 185 13.16 -23.78 1.22
#